data_39a471d43c6f16889a1eee45b55d5331
#
_entry.id   39a471d43c6f16889a1eee45b55d5331
#
_cell.length_a   1.000
_cell.length_b   1.000
_cell.length_c   1.000
_cell.angle_alpha   90.00
_cell.angle_beta   90.00
_cell.angle_gamma   90.00
#
_symmetry.space_group_name_H-M   'P 1'
#
loop_
_entity.id
_entity.type
_entity.pdbx_description
1 polymer ?
#
loop_
_entity_poly.entity_id
_entity_poly.type
_entity_poly.pdbx_seq_one_letter_code
_entity_poly.pdbx_strand_id
1 'polypeptide(L)'
;MKKILISIILLCINITASGAYILIPMDDTQTNHLKAYGIAYFALQNNVTVSWLLNYKGGSFLLKSYQIFEKECVFRGVSYDLIADAQSSNILSAIADPAINQDIIKLEKSPKVA
;
A
#
# COMPACT_ATOMS: atom_id res chain seq x y z
N MET A 1 -23.39 24.88 -28.38
CA MET A 1 -24.01 24.11 -27.28
C MET A 1 -23.49 22.69 -27.17
N LYS A 2 -23.38 21.95 -28.26
CA LYS A 2 -22.84 20.58 -28.23
C LYS A 2 -21.40 20.52 -27.74
N LYS A 3 -20.58 21.55 -27.98
CA LYS A 3 -19.17 21.62 -27.55
C LYS A 3 -19.03 21.71 -26.02
N ILE A 4 -19.97 22.33 -25.36
CA ILE A 4 -19.95 22.52 -23.91
C ILE A 4 -20.25 21.19 -23.21
N LEU A 5 -21.17 20.38 -23.76
CA LEU A 5 -21.52 19.06 -23.23
C LEU A 5 -20.35 18.09 -23.35
N ILE A 6 -19.61 18.13 -24.45
CA ILE A 6 -18.43 17.30 -24.66
C ILE A 6 -17.34 17.66 -23.66
N SER A 7 -17.15 18.97 -23.39
CA SER A 7 -16.18 19.45 -22.39
C SER A 7 -16.51 18.97 -20.98
N ILE A 8 -17.77 18.96 -20.60
CA ILE A 8 -18.22 18.49 -19.29
C ILE A 8 -18.00 16.99 -19.14
N ILE A 9 -18.28 16.23 -20.20
CA ILE A 9 -18.05 14.77 -20.20
C ILE A 9 -16.56 14.46 -20.09
N LEU A 10 -15.69 15.20 -20.78
CA LEU A 10 -14.25 15.03 -20.67
C LEU A 10 -13.73 15.36 -19.26
N LEU A 11 -14.32 16.34 -18.60
CA LEU A 11 -13.96 16.69 -17.24
C LEU A 11 -14.28 15.57 -16.26
N CYS A 12 -15.38 14.86 -16.47
CA CYS A 12 -15.77 13.71 -15.62
C CYS A 12 -14.83 12.51 -15.78
N ILE A 13 -14.18 12.37 -16.92
CA ILE A 13 -13.25 11.27 -17.19
C ILE A 13 -11.90 11.50 -16.52
N ASN A 14 -11.61 12.73 -16.12
CA ASN A 14 -10.36 13.09 -15.47
C ASN A 14 -10.35 12.83 -13.96
N ILE A 15 -11.33 12.12 -13.43
CA ILE A 15 -11.26 11.64 -12.04
C ILE A 15 -10.25 10.53 -12.00
N THR A 16 -9.01 10.88 -11.76
CA THR A 16 -7.95 9.91 -11.59
C THR A 16 -8.20 9.14 -10.30
N ALA A 17 -8.13 7.83 -10.40
CA ALA A 17 -8.17 6.99 -9.23
C ALA A 17 -7.02 7.37 -8.29
N SER A 18 -7.34 7.66 -7.04
CA SER A 18 -6.36 7.75 -5.97
C SER A 18 -5.64 6.41 -5.85
N GLY A 19 -4.50 6.37 -5.16
CA GLY A 19 -3.72 5.16 -4.98
C GLY A 19 -4.55 3.98 -4.51
N ALA A 20 -4.38 2.82 -5.16
CA ALA A 20 -5.12 1.60 -4.85
C ALA A 20 -4.49 0.81 -3.70
N TYR A 21 -3.20 1.06 -3.41
CA TYR A 21 -2.44 0.36 -2.37
C TYR A 21 -1.67 1.34 -1.51
N ILE A 22 -1.43 0.92 -0.27
CA ILE A 22 -0.54 1.61 0.66
C ILE A 22 0.76 0.82 0.72
N LEU A 23 1.87 1.49 0.48
CA LEU A 23 3.20 0.94 0.70
C LEU A 23 3.80 1.59 1.94
N ILE A 24 4.13 0.78 2.93
CA ILE A 24 4.75 1.26 4.17
C ILE A 24 6.23 0.86 4.12
N PRO A 25 7.13 1.79 3.79
CA PRO A 25 8.56 1.48 3.75
C PRO A 25 9.10 1.25 5.15
N MET A 26 10.11 0.40 5.25
CA MET A 26 10.79 0.11 6.52
C MET A 26 12.28 0.46 6.47
N ASP A 27 12.69 1.23 5.47
CA ASP A 27 14.02 1.79 5.37
C ASP A 27 14.11 3.14 6.11
N ASP A 28 15.16 3.90 5.84
CA ASP A 28 15.41 5.19 6.51
C ASP A 28 14.33 6.25 6.21
N THR A 29 13.50 6.05 5.21
CA THR A 29 12.39 6.96 4.91
C THR A 29 11.24 6.83 5.90
N GLN A 30 11.20 5.75 6.68
CA GLN A 30 10.16 5.55 7.69
C GLN A 30 10.45 6.39 8.94
N THR A 31 9.47 7.18 9.38
CA THR A 31 9.60 8.01 10.58
C THR A 31 9.38 7.22 11.86
N ASN A 32 8.62 6.13 11.80
CA ASN A 32 8.32 5.33 13.00
C ASN A 32 8.17 3.85 12.64
N HIS A 33 9.29 3.15 12.64
CA HIS A 33 9.35 1.72 12.30
C HIS A 33 8.48 0.87 13.22
N LEU A 34 8.52 1.13 14.50
CA LEU A 34 7.78 0.33 15.48
C LEU A 34 6.27 0.43 15.26
N LYS A 35 5.77 1.63 15.04
CA LYS A 35 4.35 1.84 14.77
C LYS A 35 3.92 1.34 13.39
N ALA A 36 4.86 1.26 12.45
CA ALA A 36 4.59 0.68 11.14
C ALA A 36 4.20 -0.81 11.25
N TYR A 37 4.87 -1.57 12.11
CA TYR A 37 4.44 -2.94 12.41
C TYR A 37 3.02 -2.96 12.98
N GLY A 38 2.69 -1.97 13.80
CA GLY A 38 1.34 -1.84 14.36
C GLY A 38 0.27 -1.62 13.29
N ILE A 39 0.58 -0.89 12.22
CA ILE A 39 -0.34 -0.71 11.09
C ILE A 39 -0.59 -2.04 10.38
N ALA A 40 0.46 -2.80 10.11
CA ALA A 40 0.31 -4.12 9.49
C ALA A 40 -0.56 -5.03 10.37
N TYR A 41 -0.32 -5.05 11.66
CA TYR A 41 -1.12 -5.81 12.62
C TYR A 41 -2.59 -5.38 12.63
N PHE A 42 -2.83 -4.07 12.63
CA PHE A 42 -4.16 -3.50 12.57
C PHE A 42 -4.92 -3.92 11.32
N ALA A 43 -4.24 -3.94 10.17
CA ALA A 43 -4.83 -4.40 8.92
C ALA A 43 -5.22 -5.89 9.02
N LEU A 44 -4.35 -6.71 9.58
CA LEU A 44 -4.62 -8.15 9.77
C LEU A 44 -5.81 -8.36 10.69
N GLN A 45 -5.95 -7.58 11.75
CA GLN A 45 -7.10 -7.63 12.65
C GLN A 45 -8.40 -7.28 11.94
N ASN A 46 -8.33 -6.50 10.88
CA ASN A 46 -9.48 -6.14 10.05
C ASN A 46 -9.65 -7.07 8.84
N ASN A 47 -9.01 -8.24 8.87
CA ASN A 47 -9.08 -9.27 7.84
C ASN A 47 -8.59 -8.80 6.47
N VAL A 48 -7.62 -7.89 6.45
CA VAL A 48 -6.99 -7.41 5.22
C VAL A 48 -5.63 -8.07 5.08
N THR A 49 -5.40 -8.69 3.93
CA THR A 49 -4.13 -9.32 3.60
C THR A 49 -3.03 -8.27 3.47
N VAL A 50 -1.90 -8.52 4.11
CA VAL A 50 -0.71 -7.67 4.03
C VAL A 50 0.40 -8.47 3.36
N SER A 51 1.00 -7.91 2.31
CA SER A 51 2.18 -8.50 1.69
C SER A 51 3.43 -7.91 2.34
N TRP A 52 4.27 -8.78 2.91
CA TRP A 52 5.54 -8.37 3.49
C TRP A 52 6.64 -8.57 2.47
N LEU A 53 7.21 -7.47 1.98
CA LEU A 53 8.23 -7.47 0.94
C LEU A 53 9.60 -7.45 1.63
N LEU A 54 10.11 -8.62 1.96
CA LEU A 54 11.21 -8.81 2.90
C LEU A 54 12.45 -7.99 2.61
N ASN A 55 12.86 -7.92 1.35
CA ASN A 55 14.09 -7.23 0.97
C ASN A 55 13.85 -5.96 0.16
N TYR A 56 12.60 -5.51 0.12
CA TYR A 56 12.23 -4.28 -0.59
C TYR A 56 12.07 -3.15 0.42
N LYS A 57 12.85 -2.09 0.26
CA LYS A 57 12.83 -0.91 1.17
C LYS A 57 12.84 -1.30 2.65
N GLY A 58 13.76 -2.18 3.02
CA GLY A 58 13.97 -2.57 4.41
C GLY A 58 12.95 -3.57 4.95
N GLY A 59 12.17 -4.21 4.11
CA GLY A 59 11.11 -5.13 4.52
C GLY A 59 9.76 -4.45 4.60
N SER A 60 9.36 -3.80 3.51
CA SER A 60 8.14 -2.99 3.42
C SER A 60 6.87 -3.82 3.49
N PHE A 61 5.78 -3.17 3.91
CA PHE A 61 4.45 -3.75 3.88
C PHE A 61 3.63 -3.14 2.74
N LEU A 62 2.90 -3.99 2.03
CA LEU A 62 2.00 -3.57 0.97
C LEU A 62 0.61 -4.09 1.26
N LEU A 63 -0.37 -3.21 1.29
CA LEU A 63 -1.76 -3.58 1.58
C LEU A 63 -2.71 -2.71 0.75
N LYS A 64 -3.92 -3.22 0.56
CA LYS A 64 -4.94 -2.49 -0.16
C LYS A 64 -5.30 -1.21 0.58
N SER A 65 -5.45 -0.12 -0.16
CA SER A 65 -5.76 1.19 0.42
C SER A 65 -7.22 1.26 0.85
N TYR A 66 -7.42 1.44 2.15
CA TYR A 66 -8.70 1.83 2.72
C TYR A 66 -8.48 3.08 3.56
N GLN A 67 -9.47 3.93 3.59
CA GLN A 67 -9.37 5.21 4.30
C GLN A 67 -8.99 5.02 5.77
N ILE A 68 -9.48 3.98 6.41
CA ILE A 68 -9.17 3.70 7.82
C ILE A 68 -7.67 3.48 8.05
N PHE A 69 -6.99 2.83 7.11
CA PHE A 69 -5.55 2.56 7.25
C PHE A 69 -4.73 3.82 6.99
N GLU A 70 -5.14 4.65 6.03
CA GLU A 70 -4.47 5.93 5.79
C GLU A 70 -4.58 6.83 7.01
N LYS A 71 -5.75 6.90 7.63
CA LYS A 71 -5.97 7.69 8.84
C LYS A 71 -5.12 7.19 10.00
N GLU A 72 -4.99 5.88 10.15
CA GLU A 72 -4.15 5.29 11.20
C GLU A 72 -2.68 5.60 10.98
N CYS A 73 -2.21 5.56 9.74
CA CYS A 73 -0.84 5.95 9.41
C CYS A 73 -0.57 7.40 9.80
N VAL A 74 -1.46 8.31 9.44
CA VAL A 74 -1.32 9.73 9.79
C VAL A 74 -1.37 9.91 11.30
N PHE A 75 -2.33 9.28 11.96
CA PHE A 75 -2.53 9.39 13.39
C PHE A 75 -1.32 8.89 14.18
N ARG A 76 -0.72 7.79 13.74
CA ARG A 76 0.44 7.18 14.42
C ARG A 76 1.78 7.72 13.96
N GLY A 77 1.80 8.63 12.99
CA GLY A 77 3.04 9.18 12.45
C GLY A 77 3.84 8.19 11.63
N VAL A 78 3.17 7.29 10.92
CA VAL A 78 3.81 6.29 10.06
C VAL A 78 3.90 6.82 8.65
N SER A 79 5.10 6.82 8.08
CA SER A 79 5.32 7.20 6.68
C SER A 79 4.75 6.13 5.76
N TYR A 80 4.02 6.55 4.73
CA TYR A 80 3.45 5.64 3.75
C TYR A 80 3.34 6.32 2.40
N ASP A 81 3.28 5.51 1.34
CA ASP A 81 3.08 5.97 -0.01
C ASP A 81 1.79 5.36 -0.56
N LEU A 82 1.00 6.19 -1.26
CA LEU A 82 -0.13 5.70 -2.03
C LEU A 82 0.35 5.37 -3.43
N ILE A 83 0.16 4.14 -3.86
CA ILE A 83 0.60 3.69 -5.17
C ILE A 83 -0.58 3.15 -5.98
N ALA A 84 -0.51 3.34 -7.30
CA ALA A 84 -1.53 2.85 -8.21
C ALA A 84 -1.46 1.31 -8.32
N ASP A 85 -2.55 0.72 -8.73
CA ASP A 85 -2.66 -0.73 -8.94
C ASP A 85 -1.57 -1.26 -9.88
N ALA A 86 -1.33 -0.58 -11.00
CA ALA A 86 -0.29 -0.94 -11.95
C ALA A 86 1.11 -0.87 -11.32
N GLN A 87 1.37 0.13 -10.49
CA GLN A 87 2.66 0.27 -9.80
C GLN A 87 2.85 -0.85 -8.78
N SER A 88 1.83 -1.21 -8.04
CA SER A 88 1.83 -2.34 -7.13
C SER A 88 2.18 -3.64 -7.87
N SER A 89 1.53 -3.89 -8.99
CA SER A 89 1.81 -5.07 -9.83
C SER A 89 3.24 -5.09 -10.33
N ASN A 90 3.78 -3.95 -10.72
CA ASN A 90 5.17 -3.84 -11.18
C ASN A 90 6.17 -4.16 -10.06
N ILE A 91 5.91 -3.69 -8.85
CA ILE A 91 6.76 -3.96 -7.69
C ILE A 91 6.75 -5.46 -7.39
N LEU A 92 5.58 -6.09 -7.35
CA LEU A 92 5.45 -7.52 -7.06
C LEU A 92 6.09 -8.37 -8.14
N SER A 93 5.95 -7.99 -9.41
CA SER A 93 6.59 -8.70 -10.53
C SER A 93 8.11 -8.60 -10.45
N ALA A 94 8.64 -7.43 -10.12
CA ALA A 94 10.08 -7.23 -9.97
C ALA A 94 10.65 -8.08 -8.83
N ILE A 95 9.94 -8.17 -7.71
CA ILE A 95 10.37 -8.97 -6.55
C ILE A 95 10.32 -10.45 -6.87
N ALA A 96 9.32 -10.89 -7.64
CA ALA A 96 9.17 -12.28 -8.04
C ALA A 96 10.23 -12.74 -9.05
N ASP A 97 10.99 -11.83 -9.65
CA ASP A 97 12.07 -12.15 -10.58
C ASP A 97 13.20 -12.87 -9.86
N PRO A 98 13.56 -14.11 -10.26
CA PRO A 98 14.63 -14.87 -9.61
C PRO A 98 15.99 -14.15 -9.62
N ALA A 99 16.21 -13.26 -10.58
CA ALA A 99 17.48 -12.53 -10.71
C ALA A 99 17.67 -11.50 -9.58
N ILE A 100 16.60 -11.04 -8.94
CA ILE A 100 16.65 -10.02 -7.89
C ILE A 100 16.77 -10.65 -6.50
N ASN A 101 16.34 -11.89 -6.35
CA ASN A 101 16.45 -12.66 -5.11
C ASN A 101 15.79 -11.97 -3.91
N GLN A 102 14.57 -11.48 -4.10
CA GLN A 102 13.75 -10.88 -3.05
C GLN A 102 12.51 -11.74 -2.82
N ASP A 103 12.01 -11.75 -1.60
CA ASP A 103 10.89 -12.59 -1.22
C ASP A 103 9.68 -11.78 -0.78
N ILE A 104 8.51 -12.40 -1.01
CA ILE A 104 7.22 -11.85 -0.58
C ILE A 104 6.57 -12.87 0.34
N ILE A 105 6.13 -12.42 1.51
CA ILE A 105 5.32 -13.21 2.42
C ILE A 105 3.95 -12.59 2.53
N LYS A 106 2.91 -13.37 2.27
CA LYS A 106 1.53 -12.93 2.48
C LYS A 106 1.13 -13.19 3.92
N LEU A 107 0.72 -12.14 4.58
CA LEU A 107 0.18 -12.19 5.93
C LEU A 107 -1.34 -12.11 5.83
N GLU A 108 -2.03 -13.14 6.26
CA GLU A 108 -3.49 -13.24 6.10
C GLU A 108 -4.26 -13.20 7.42
N LYS A 109 -3.61 -13.52 8.51
CA LYS A 109 -4.23 -13.52 9.82
C LYS A 109 -3.29 -12.91 10.84
N SER A 110 -3.87 -12.16 11.78
CA SER A 110 -3.10 -11.70 12.93
C SER A 110 -2.62 -12.90 13.75
N PRO A 111 -1.40 -12.82 14.31
CA PRO A 111 -0.90 -13.89 15.19
C PRO A 111 -1.85 -14.07 16.36
N LYS A 112 -2.18 -15.34 16.66
CA LYS A 112 -2.91 -15.65 17.88
C LYS A 112 -1.95 -15.55 19.04
N VAL A 113 -2.21 -14.63 19.93
CA VAL A 113 -1.49 -14.59 21.19
C VAL A 113 -2.10 -15.66 22.07
N ALA A 114 -1.35 -16.68 22.33
CA ALA A 114 -1.77 -17.75 23.21
C ALA A 114 -1.79 -17.25 24.66
#